data_eb769f524b10059bef74dd2ff9cf4797
#
_entry.id   eb769f524b10059bef74dd2ff9cf4797
#
_cell.length_a   1.000
_cell.length_b   1.000
_cell.length_c   1.000
_cell.angle_alpha   90.00
_cell.angle_beta   90.00
_cell.angle_gamma   90.00
#
_symmetry.space_group_name_H-M   'P 1'
#
loop_
_entity.id
_entity.type
_entity.pdbx_description
1 polymer ?
#
loop_
_entity_poly.entity_id
_entity_poly.type
_entity_poly.pdbx_seq_one_letter_code
_entity_poly.pdbx_strand_id
1 'polypeptide(L)'
;MDYKIKGDSDCPIVEINLQNNEKVKIERGSMAYMSNVVIEGKMNSSKKGLGGVLGAIGRSVTSGESMFITEATGTSYDGLLGIAPSIPGKIVCLKVQPGCHYYLNNGAFLACDQNVAYEMKTQSVGKALFGGTGGFFVMHTSGQGDLLINAYGDIMEINVDDAHPITIVNEHVVAWDDSLDYEIKIASGTFGFTTGEGLVNIFHGNGKVYIQSRNLHSLADALTPFIPQSRD
;
A
#
# COMPACT_ATOMS: atom_id res chain seq x y z
N MET A 1 -17.90 3.38 5.63
CA MET A 1 -17.03 3.51 6.85
C MET A 1 -17.23 4.89 7.46
N ASP A 2 -17.58 4.98 8.74
CA ASP A 2 -17.64 6.24 9.49
C ASP A 2 -16.31 6.49 10.19
N TYR A 3 -15.55 7.48 9.74
CA TYR A 3 -14.20 7.74 10.26
C TYR A 3 -13.87 9.22 10.34
N LYS A 4 -12.87 9.54 11.16
CA LYS A 4 -12.25 10.87 11.25
C LYS A 4 -10.74 10.74 11.28
N ILE A 5 -10.06 11.55 10.48
CA ILE A 5 -8.61 11.71 10.55
C ILE A 5 -8.34 12.74 11.64
N LYS A 6 -7.57 12.38 12.66
CA LYS A 6 -7.22 13.21 13.81
C LYS A 6 -5.74 13.49 13.85
N GLY A 7 -5.38 14.71 14.18
CA GLY A 7 -4.02 15.23 14.25
C GLY A 7 -3.76 16.25 13.15
N ASP A 8 -3.10 17.33 13.51
CA ASP A 8 -2.75 18.45 12.62
C ASP A 8 -1.32 18.33 12.07
N SER A 9 -0.64 17.23 12.44
CA SER A 9 0.73 16.94 12.04
C SER A 9 0.79 15.96 10.87
N ASP A 10 1.99 15.67 10.39
CA ASP A 10 2.25 14.63 9.39
C ASP A 10 2.22 13.21 9.96
N CYS A 11 1.64 13.01 11.15
CA CYS A 11 1.49 11.72 11.83
C CYS A 11 0.06 11.55 12.36
N PRO A 12 -0.97 11.58 11.50
CA PRO A 12 -2.36 11.50 11.92
C PRO A 12 -2.75 10.08 12.36
N ILE A 13 -3.81 10.00 13.18
CA ILE A 13 -4.52 8.76 13.51
C ILE A 13 -5.88 8.80 12.81
N VAL A 14 -6.34 7.66 12.31
CA VAL A 14 -7.72 7.50 11.87
C VAL A 14 -8.52 6.86 13.00
N GLU A 15 -9.59 7.52 13.40
CA GLU A 15 -10.57 7.00 14.33
C GLU A 15 -11.81 6.55 13.55
N ILE A 16 -12.16 5.26 13.68
CA ILE A 16 -13.26 4.62 12.96
C ILE A 16 -14.33 4.24 13.98
N ASN A 17 -15.57 4.69 13.76
CA ASN A 17 -16.73 4.26 14.52
C ASN A 17 -17.33 3.02 13.87
N LEU A 18 -17.60 1.98 14.66
CA LEU A 18 -18.16 0.72 14.18
C LEU A 18 -19.46 0.42 14.91
N GLN A 19 -20.52 0.19 14.14
CA GLN A 19 -21.77 -0.32 14.67
C GLN A 19 -21.64 -1.81 15.01
N ASN A 20 -22.61 -2.34 15.75
CA ASN A 20 -22.65 -3.77 16.05
C ASN A 20 -22.62 -4.64 14.78
N ASN A 21 -21.68 -5.56 14.71
CA ASN A 21 -21.38 -6.41 13.55
C ASN A 21 -20.88 -5.66 12.27
N GLU A 22 -20.68 -4.35 12.33
CA GLU A 22 -20.00 -3.62 11.25
C GLU A 22 -18.53 -4.02 11.18
N LYS A 23 -18.01 -4.14 9.96
CA LYS A 23 -16.66 -4.64 9.71
C LYS A 23 -15.88 -3.70 8.81
N VAL A 24 -14.60 -3.57 9.14
CA VAL A 24 -13.62 -2.91 8.27
C VAL A 24 -12.37 -3.76 8.16
N LYS A 25 -11.64 -3.58 7.07
CA LYS A 25 -10.32 -4.18 6.86
C LYS A 25 -9.27 -3.13 7.14
N ILE A 26 -8.25 -3.48 7.92
CA ILE A 26 -7.15 -2.58 8.27
C ILE A 26 -5.79 -3.23 7.98
N GLU A 27 -4.77 -2.42 7.78
CA GLU A 27 -3.39 -2.88 7.67
C GLU A 27 -2.99 -3.66 8.93
N ARG A 28 -2.24 -4.72 8.75
CA ARG A 28 -1.71 -5.51 9.87
C ARG A 28 -0.80 -4.66 10.75
N GLY A 29 -1.12 -4.62 12.05
CA GLY A 29 -0.31 -3.89 13.03
C GLY A 29 -0.63 -2.39 13.13
N SER A 30 -1.57 -1.87 12.34
CA SER A 30 -1.94 -0.45 12.39
C SER A 30 -2.82 -0.08 13.59
N MET A 31 -3.44 -1.05 14.29
CA MET A 31 -4.28 -0.77 15.44
C MET A 31 -3.48 -0.11 16.57
N ALA A 32 -3.88 1.10 16.95
CA ALA A 32 -3.31 1.86 18.06
C ALA A 32 -4.12 1.69 19.34
N TYR A 33 -5.45 1.72 19.26
CA TYR A 33 -6.38 1.49 20.37
C TYR A 33 -7.75 1.02 19.86
N MET A 34 -8.51 0.38 20.72
CA MET A 34 -9.89 -0.01 20.41
C MET A 34 -10.74 -0.13 21.69
N SER A 35 -12.05 0.03 21.51
CA SER A 35 -13.07 -0.21 22.52
C SER A 35 -14.30 -0.80 21.85
N ASN A 36 -14.89 -1.86 22.43
CA ASN A 36 -16.05 -2.55 21.85
C ASN A 36 -15.83 -3.03 20.40
N VAL A 37 -14.63 -3.48 20.11
CA VAL A 37 -14.20 -4.01 18.79
C VAL A 37 -13.42 -5.29 19.04
N VAL A 38 -13.55 -6.26 18.14
CA VAL A 38 -12.67 -7.44 18.05
C VAL A 38 -11.91 -7.41 16.74
N ILE A 39 -10.67 -7.91 16.76
CA ILE A 39 -9.84 -7.99 15.57
C ILE A 39 -9.45 -9.43 15.28
N GLU A 40 -9.47 -9.81 14.02
CA GLU A 40 -9.09 -11.14 13.53
C GLU A 40 -8.16 -11.02 12.34
N GLY A 41 -7.08 -11.79 12.33
CA GLY A 41 -6.23 -11.91 11.15
C GLY A 41 -6.95 -12.70 10.05
N LYS A 42 -7.08 -12.12 8.86
CA LYS A 42 -7.60 -12.82 7.68
C LYS A 42 -6.47 -13.01 6.68
N MET A 43 -6.35 -14.22 6.19
CA MET A 43 -5.43 -14.52 5.10
C MET A 43 -6.16 -14.37 3.77
N ASN A 44 -5.68 -13.45 2.93
CA ASN A 44 -6.21 -13.31 1.57
C ASN A 44 -5.59 -14.39 0.68
N SER A 45 -6.20 -15.57 0.61
CA SER A 45 -5.84 -16.59 -0.36
C SER A 45 -7.00 -16.84 -1.33
N SER A 46 -6.76 -16.57 -2.59
CA SER A 46 -7.70 -16.94 -3.68
C SER A 46 -7.87 -18.45 -3.86
N LYS A 47 -7.04 -19.27 -3.21
CA LYS A 47 -7.10 -20.73 -3.25
C LYS A 47 -7.49 -21.28 -1.88
N LYS A 48 -8.69 -21.84 -1.78
CA LYS A 48 -9.15 -22.62 -0.62
C LYS A 48 -8.36 -23.95 -0.57
N GLY A 49 -7.56 -24.15 0.48
CA GLY A 49 -6.86 -25.41 0.76
C GLY A 49 -5.47 -25.23 1.38
N LEU A 50 -4.94 -26.34 1.95
CA LEU A 50 -3.66 -26.37 2.66
C LEU A 50 -2.48 -25.90 1.80
N GLY A 51 -2.50 -26.20 0.50
CA GLY A 51 -1.49 -25.74 -0.47
C GLY A 51 -1.52 -24.24 -0.74
N GLY A 52 -2.69 -23.58 -0.59
CA GLY A 52 -2.83 -22.13 -0.67
C GLY A 52 -2.18 -21.42 0.53
N VAL A 53 -2.34 -22.00 1.73
CA VAL A 53 -1.77 -21.46 2.98
C VAL A 53 -0.24 -21.51 2.97
N LEU A 54 0.35 -22.65 2.64
CA LEU A 54 1.81 -22.83 2.56
C LEU A 54 2.44 -21.94 1.48
N GLY A 55 1.79 -21.83 0.31
CA GLY A 55 2.24 -20.94 -0.76
C GLY A 55 2.09 -19.45 -0.39
N ALA A 56 1.11 -19.10 0.45
CA ALA A 56 0.92 -17.75 0.96
C ALA A 56 2.01 -17.36 1.96
N ILE A 57 2.31 -18.25 2.92
CA ILE A 57 3.38 -18.05 3.91
C ILE A 57 4.75 -17.92 3.21
N GLY A 58 5.05 -18.78 2.24
CA GLY A 58 6.28 -18.70 1.47
C GLY A 58 6.46 -17.38 0.74
N ARG A 59 5.40 -16.83 0.13
CA ARG A 59 5.44 -15.53 -0.56
C ARG A 59 5.57 -14.35 0.41
N SER A 60 4.87 -14.37 1.55
CA SER A 60 4.97 -13.31 2.55
C SER A 60 6.37 -13.21 3.19
N VAL A 61 7.09 -14.31 3.28
CA VAL A 61 8.46 -14.35 3.79
C VAL A 61 9.47 -13.82 2.76
N THR A 62 9.22 -14.05 1.45
CA THR A 62 10.16 -13.67 0.39
C THR A 62 9.94 -12.26 -0.15
N SER A 63 8.72 -11.71 -0.06
CA SER A 63 8.37 -10.39 -0.60
C SER A 63 8.28 -9.28 0.45
N GLY A 64 8.38 -9.63 1.74
CA GLY A 64 8.17 -8.65 2.83
C GLY A 64 6.73 -8.15 2.93
N GLU A 65 5.81 -8.67 2.09
CA GLU A 65 4.42 -8.25 2.06
C GLU A 65 3.55 -9.09 2.99
N SER A 66 2.79 -8.41 3.82
CA SER A 66 1.79 -9.06 4.64
C SER A 66 0.59 -9.45 3.78
N MET A 67 0.50 -10.72 3.42
CA MET A 67 -0.73 -11.29 2.84
C MET A 67 -1.88 -11.34 3.86
N PHE A 68 -1.64 -10.88 5.07
CA PHE A 68 -2.59 -10.85 6.16
C PHE A 68 -3.14 -9.44 6.30
N ILE A 69 -4.44 -9.32 6.17
CA ILE A 69 -5.19 -8.13 6.58
C ILE A 69 -5.87 -8.45 7.89
N THR A 70 -6.00 -7.47 8.73
CA THR A 70 -6.78 -7.55 9.96
C THR A 70 -8.21 -7.10 9.67
N GLU A 71 -9.18 -7.93 10.00
CA GLU A 71 -10.60 -7.57 10.01
C GLU A 71 -10.96 -7.10 11.42
N ALA A 72 -11.51 -5.91 11.53
CA ALA A 72 -12.04 -5.37 12.78
C ALA A 72 -13.58 -5.38 12.72
N THR A 73 -14.21 -5.85 13.80
CA THR A 73 -15.68 -5.98 13.91
C THR A 73 -16.17 -5.29 15.18
N GLY A 74 -17.12 -4.39 15.05
CA GLY A 74 -17.80 -3.77 16.19
C GLY A 74 -18.63 -4.81 16.97
N THR A 75 -18.54 -4.78 18.30
CA THR A 75 -19.29 -5.69 19.19
C THR A 75 -20.49 -5.02 19.87
N SER A 76 -20.62 -3.70 19.72
CA SER A 76 -21.73 -2.89 20.19
C SER A 76 -21.94 -1.68 19.29
N TYR A 77 -22.91 -0.83 19.60
CA TYR A 77 -23.25 0.36 18.81
C TYR A 77 -22.26 1.54 18.97
N ASP A 78 -21.31 1.42 19.87
CA ASP A 78 -20.30 2.41 20.22
C ASP A 78 -18.86 1.86 20.02
N GLY A 79 -18.69 0.96 19.08
CA GLY A 79 -17.37 0.44 18.73
C GLY A 79 -16.45 1.56 18.24
N LEU A 80 -15.27 1.63 18.80
CA LEU A 80 -14.25 2.64 18.47
C LEU A 80 -12.94 1.95 18.14
N LEU A 81 -12.36 2.30 17.00
CA LEU A 81 -11.08 1.77 16.54
C LEU A 81 -10.17 2.92 16.09
N GLY A 82 -9.03 3.08 16.76
CA GLY A 82 -7.96 3.98 16.35
C GLY A 82 -6.88 3.22 15.59
N ILE A 83 -6.53 3.66 14.39
CA ILE A 83 -5.44 3.11 13.60
C ILE A 83 -4.43 4.18 13.21
N ALA A 84 -3.16 3.81 13.19
CA ALA A 84 -2.04 4.68 12.86
C ALA A 84 -1.16 4.01 11.79
N PRO A 85 -0.76 4.73 10.73
CA PRO A 85 0.25 4.24 9.80
C PRO A 85 1.58 3.97 10.49
N SER A 86 2.34 3.03 9.97
CA SER A 86 3.69 2.71 10.47
C SER A 86 4.73 3.77 10.11
N ILE A 87 4.45 4.61 9.12
CA ILE A 87 5.35 5.66 8.62
C ILE A 87 4.68 7.04 8.77
N PRO A 88 5.47 8.10 9.07
CA PRO A 88 4.93 9.45 9.17
C PRO A 88 4.51 10.00 7.80
N GLY A 89 3.34 10.62 7.72
CA GLY A 89 2.87 11.24 6.49
C GLY A 89 1.35 11.37 6.41
N LYS A 90 0.85 11.68 5.23
CA LYS A 90 -0.56 11.97 4.98
C LYS A 90 -1.39 10.71 4.78
N ILE A 91 -2.66 10.81 5.16
CA ILE A 91 -3.68 9.81 4.88
C ILE A 91 -4.70 10.43 3.93
N VAL A 92 -5.04 9.71 2.87
CA VAL A 92 -6.03 10.14 1.86
C VAL A 92 -7.07 9.05 1.68
N CYS A 93 -8.32 9.46 1.44
CA CYS A 93 -9.40 8.56 1.08
C CYS A 93 -9.60 8.52 -0.43
N LEU A 94 -9.49 7.35 -1.01
CA LEU A 94 -9.91 7.06 -2.37
C LEU A 94 -11.29 6.39 -2.36
N LYS A 95 -12.11 6.67 -3.38
CA LYS A 95 -13.42 6.06 -3.54
C LYS A 95 -13.35 4.93 -4.56
N VAL A 96 -13.39 3.69 -4.08
CA VAL A 96 -13.51 2.51 -4.96
C VAL A 96 -14.96 2.36 -5.39
N GLN A 97 -15.18 2.27 -6.69
CA GLN A 97 -16.52 2.08 -7.27
C GLN A 97 -16.41 1.43 -8.67
N PRO A 98 -17.51 0.90 -9.23
CA PRO A 98 -17.47 0.34 -10.57
C PRO A 98 -16.90 1.32 -11.61
N GLY A 99 -15.82 0.90 -12.29
CA GLY A 99 -15.07 1.73 -13.25
C GLY A 99 -14.07 2.69 -12.63
N CYS A 100 -13.83 2.61 -11.31
CA CYS A 100 -12.80 3.38 -10.61
C CYS A 100 -12.16 2.50 -9.55
N HIS A 101 -11.13 1.77 -9.94
CA HIS A 101 -10.35 0.90 -9.09
C HIS A 101 -8.89 1.35 -9.08
N TYR A 102 -8.11 0.83 -8.16
CA TYR A 102 -6.74 1.30 -7.94
C TYR A 102 -5.76 0.15 -7.83
N TYR A 103 -4.56 0.39 -8.31
CA TYR A 103 -3.38 -0.34 -7.89
C TYR A 103 -2.69 0.42 -6.75
N LEU A 104 -2.21 -0.29 -5.74
CA LEU A 104 -1.46 0.27 -4.63
C LEU A 104 -0.09 -0.40 -4.54
N ASN A 105 0.94 0.40 -4.35
CA ASN A 105 2.26 -0.11 -4.00
C ASN A 105 2.27 -0.63 -2.56
N ASN A 106 3.31 -1.43 -2.25
CA ASN A 106 3.53 -1.96 -0.92
C ASN A 106 3.57 -0.85 0.14
N GLY A 107 2.90 -1.08 1.27
CA GLY A 107 2.85 -0.13 2.39
C GLY A 107 1.86 1.04 2.21
N ALA A 108 1.16 1.15 1.07
CA ALA A 108 0.21 2.23 0.85
C ALA A 108 -1.17 1.98 1.47
N PHE A 109 -1.57 0.71 1.64
CA PHE A 109 -2.86 0.35 2.22
C PHE A 109 -2.92 0.63 3.71
N LEU A 110 -3.95 1.32 4.19
CA LEU A 110 -4.20 1.53 5.61
C LEU A 110 -5.50 0.89 6.09
N ALA A 111 -6.62 1.17 5.41
CA ALA A 111 -7.92 0.58 5.73
C ALA A 111 -8.88 0.65 4.55
N CYS A 112 -9.90 -0.20 4.55
CA CYS A 112 -11.01 -0.09 3.59
C CYS A 112 -12.31 -0.64 4.15
N ASP A 113 -13.42 -0.23 3.52
CA ASP A 113 -14.73 -0.81 3.76
C ASP A 113 -14.75 -2.32 3.50
N GLN A 114 -15.64 -3.03 4.17
CA GLN A 114 -15.83 -4.48 4.01
C GLN A 114 -16.10 -4.88 2.56
N ASN A 115 -16.82 -4.06 1.80
CA ASN A 115 -17.21 -4.32 0.40
C ASN A 115 -16.11 -3.97 -0.63
N VAL A 116 -15.00 -3.37 -0.20
CA VAL A 116 -13.80 -3.26 -1.03
C VAL A 116 -13.07 -4.60 -0.99
N ALA A 117 -12.97 -5.26 -2.12
CA ALA A 117 -12.16 -6.45 -2.30
C ALA A 117 -10.80 -6.07 -2.90
N TYR A 118 -9.81 -6.94 -2.76
CA TYR A 118 -8.49 -6.73 -3.33
C TYR A 118 -7.84 -8.06 -3.67
N GLU A 119 -6.92 -8.02 -4.61
CA GLU A 119 -6.04 -9.14 -4.98
C GLU A 119 -4.59 -8.66 -5.12
N MET A 120 -3.64 -9.55 -4.80
CA MET A 120 -2.22 -9.26 -5.00
C MET A 120 -1.83 -9.70 -6.42
N LYS A 121 -1.35 -8.75 -7.23
CA LYS A 121 -0.84 -9.00 -8.58
C LYS A 121 0.67 -8.88 -8.62
N THR A 122 1.32 -9.84 -9.29
CA THR A 122 2.76 -9.78 -9.53
C THR A 122 3.03 -8.87 -10.72
N GLN A 123 3.89 -7.90 -10.55
CA GLN A 123 4.37 -7.06 -11.65
C GLN A 123 5.45 -7.78 -12.45
N SER A 124 5.34 -7.74 -13.78
CA SER A 124 6.36 -8.26 -14.69
C SER A 124 7.53 -7.29 -14.77
N VAL A 125 8.46 -7.38 -13.86
CA VAL A 125 9.77 -6.75 -14.05
C VAL A 125 10.66 -7.78 -14.74
N GLY A 126 11.37 -7.37 -15.80
CA GLY A 126 12.17 -8.30 -16.61
C GLY A 126 13.03 -9.21 -15.72
N LYS A 127 13.00 -10.52 -15.98
CA LYS A 127 13.68 -11.57 -15.19
C LYS A 127 15.18 -11.28 -14.92
N ALA A 128 15.79 -10.43 -15.73
CA ALA A 128 17.20 -10.04 -15.60
C ALA A 128 17.49 -9.12 -14.41
N LEU A 129 16.48 -8.43 -13.85
CA LEU A 129 16.68 -7.43 -12.80
C LEU A 129 16.74 -8.00 -11.38
N PHE A 130 16.16 -9.18 -11.15
CA PHE A 130 16.02 -9.74 -9.80
C PHE A 130 16.65 -11.11 -9.59
N GLY A 131 17.47 -11.60 -10.51
CA GLY A 131 18.14 -12.90 -10.34
C GLY A 131 17.18 -14.08 -10.01
N GLY A 132 15.91 -13.98 -10.38
CA GLY A 132 14.90 -15.00 -10.13
C GLY A 132 14.21 -14.96 -8.76
N THR A 133 14.44 -13.94 -7.94
CA THR A 133 13.90 -13.85 -6.56
C THR A 133 12.61 -13.03 -6.44
N GLY A 134 11.58 -13.35 -7.19
CA GLY A 134 10.24 -12.78 -6.98
C GLY A 134 10.04 -11.37 -7.58
N GLY A 135 8.92 -11.16 -8.26
CA GLY A 135 8.52 -9.85 -8.80
C GLY A 135 7.99 -8.92 -7.71
N PHE A 136 7.86 -7.65 -8.02
CA PHE A 136 7.10 -6.71 -7.20
C PHE A 136 5.63 -7.11 -7.18
N PHE A 137 5.01 -6.97 -6.01
CA PHE A 137 3.58 -7.17 -5.85
C PHE A 137 2.90 -5.83 -5.69
N VAL A 138 1.71 -5.72 -6.26
CA VAL A 138 0.80 -4.59 -6.05
C VAL A 138 -0.56 -5.12 -5.64
N MET A 139 -1.23 -4.37 -4.79
CA MET A 139 -2.62 -4.63 -4.43
C MET A 139 -3.51 -4.01 -5.51
N HIS A 140 -4.40 -4.78 -6.12
CA HIS A 140 -5.44 -4.29 -7.02
C HIS A 140 -6.79 -4.35 -6.31
N THR A 141 -7.49 -3.23 -6.26
CA THR A 141 -8.79 -3.11 -5.59
C THR A 141 -9.94 -3.43 -6.54
N SER A 142 -11.08 -3.82 -5.96
CA SER A 142 -12.37 -4.00 -6.66
C SER A 142 -13.53 -3.82 -5.68
N GLY A 143 -14.77 -3.90 -6.18
CA GLY A 143 -15.95 -3.66 -5.33
C GLY A 143 -16.27 -2.18 -5.19
N GLN A 144 -16.76 -1.77 -4.01
CA GLN A 144 -17.08 -0.36 -3.74
C GLN A 144 -16.96 -0.01 -2.27
N GLY A 145 -16.55 1.22 -1.98
CA GLY A 145 -16.41 1.77 -0.63
C GLY A 145 -15.24 2.72 -0.50
N ASP A 146 -14.99 3.11 0.73
CA ASP A 146 -13.84 3.93 1.09
C ASP A 146 -12.58 3.09 1.18
N LEU A 147 -11.49 3.63 0.66
CA LEU A 147 -10.14 3.09 0.73
C LEU A 147 -9.22 4.17 1.31
N LEU A 148 -8.72 3.96 2.50
CA LEU A 148 -7.72 4.83 3.11
C LEU A 148 -6.33 4.34 2.73
N ILE A 149 -5.56 5.24 2.15
CA ILE A 149 -4.14 5.03 1.83
C ILE A 149 -3.28 5.98 2.65
N ASN A 150 -2.07 5.57 2.97
CA ASN A 150 -1.06 6.41 3.60
C ASN A 150 0.16 6.57 2.69
N ALA A 151 0.88 7.66 2.91
CA ALA A 151 2.08 8.00 2.17
C ALA A 151 3.17 8.48 3.13
N TYR A 152 4.42 8.26 2.80
CA TYR A 152 5.54 8.82 3.54
C TYR A 152 5.77 10.28 3.15
N GLY A 153 5.52 11.20 4.11
CA GLY A 153 5.50 12.64 3.87
C GLY A 153 4.17 13.11 3.26
N ASP A 154 4.23 14.05 2.33
CA ASP A 154 3.05 14.54 1.62
C ASP A 154 2.65 13.61 0.49
N ILE A 155 1.36 13.64 0.15
CA ILE A 155 0.81 12.95 -1.02
C ILE A 155 0.40 13.98 -2.07
N MET A 156 0.75 13.71 -3.33
CA MET A 156 0.37 14.54 -4.48
C MET A 156 -0.32 13.69 -5.53
N GLU A 157 -1.34 14.26 -6.15
CA GLU A 157 -2.05 13.68 -7.29
C GLU A 157 -1.47 14.23 -8.59
N ILE A 158 -1.12 13.37 -9.52
CA ILE A 158 -0.63 13.71 -10.85
C ILE A 158 -1.61 13.16 -11.87
N ASN A 159 -2.12 14.03 -12.74
CA ASN A 159 -2.95 13.62 -13.86
C ASN A 159 -2.05 13.16 -15.01
N VAL A 160 -2.35 12.00 -15.55
CA VAL A 160 -1.71 11.43 -16.74
C VAL A 160 -2.70 11.48 -17.90
N ASP A 161 -2.25 11.85 -19.06
CA ASP A 161 -3.00 11.77 -20.30
C ASP A 161 -2.13 11.17 -21.43
N ASP A 162 -2.76 10.75 -22.52
CA ASP A 162 -2.05 10.08 -23.63
C ASP A 162 -0.98 10.94 -24.29
N ALA A 163 -1.11 12.28 -24.22
CA ALA A 163 -0.14 13.21 -24.81
C ALA A 163 1.06 13.44 -23.89
N HIS A 164 0.89 13.17 -22.58
CA HIS A 164 1.89 13.47 -21.55
C HIS A 164 2.12 12.26 -20.63
N PRO A 165 2.78 11.19 -21.12
CA PRO A 165 3.24 10.08 -20.29
C PRO A 165 4.18 10.59 -19.20
N ILE A 166 4.12 10.00 -18.00
CA ILE A 166 4.97 10.43 -16.91
C ILE A 166 5.86 9.29 -16.40
N THR A 167 7.11 9.64 -16.10
CA THR A 167 8.07 8.73 -15.48
C THR A 167 8.24 9.09 -14.02
N ILE A 168 8.04 8.14 -13.11
CA ILE A 168 8.11 8.34 -11.65
C ILE A 168 9.01 7.25 -11.05
N VAL A 169 9.93 7.63 -10.17
CA VAL A 169 10.73 6.67 -9.40
C VAL A 169 9.79 5.76 -8.60
N ASN A 170 9.98 4.45 -8.70
CA ASN A 170 9.05 3.45 -8.17
C ASN A 170 8.74 3.65 -6.68
N GLU A 171 9.72 4.08 -5.90
CA GLU A 171 9.60 4.30 -4.45
C GLU A 171 8.76 5.52 -4.07
N HIS A 172 8.50 6.42 -5.03
CA HIS A 172 7.59 7.54 -4.85
C HIS A 172 6.15 7.22 -5.26
N VAL A 173 5.88 6.13 -5.96
CA VAL A 173 4.53 5.74 -6.36
C VAL A 173 3.79 5.12 -5.17
N VAL A 174 2.62 5.65 -4.84
CA VAL A 174 1.73 5.16 -3.77
C VAL A 174 0.59 4.35 -4.34
N ALA A 175 -0.18 4.96 -5.25
CA ALA A 175 -1.34 4.33 -5.89
C ALA A 175 -1.58 4.92 -7.27
N TRP A 176 -2.34 4.23 -8.14
CA TRP A 176 -2.76 4.73 -9.45
C TRP A 176 -4.06 4.10 -9.90
N ASP A 177 -4.76 4.81 -10.80
CA ASP A 177 -5.98 4.31 -11.42
C ASP A 177 -5.69 3.06 -12.26
N ASP A 178 -6.53 2.05 -12.17
CA ASP A 178 -6.36 0.79 -12.92
C ASP A 178 -6.61 0.94 -14.43
N SER A 179 -7.10 2.11 -14.86
CA SER A 179 -7.21 2.51 -16.27
C SER A 179 -5.87 2.86 -16.92
N LEU A 180 -4.82 3.10 -16.12
CA LEU A 180 -3.50 3.44 -16.64
C LEU A 180 -2.72 2.18 -17.00
N ASP A 181 -2.10 2.22 -18.18
CA ASP A 181 -1.03 1.29 -18.53
C ASP A 181 0.29 1.77 -17.90
N TYR A 182 1.13 0.85 -17.48
CA TYR A 182 2.44 1.20 -16.92
C TYR A 182 3.49 0.12 -17.24
N GLU A 183 4.73 0.55 -17.29
CA GLU A 183 5.91 -0.33 -17.42
C GLU A 183 6.99 0.06 -16.41
N ILE A 184 7.74 -0.94 -15.92
CA ILE A 184 8.84 -0.72 -14.97
C ILE A 184 10.15 -0.89 -15.69
N LYS A 185 11.02 0.14 -15.59
CA LYS A 185 12.36 0.17 -16.20
C LYS A 185 13.44 0.60 -15.21
N ILE A 186 14.70 0.37 -15.56
CA ILE A 186 15.83 1.00 -14.89
C ILE A 186 15.95 2.44 -15.41
N ALA A 187 16.08 3.41 -14.51
CA ALA A 187 16.03 4.84 -14.81
C ALA A 187 17.00 5.29 -15.89
N SER A 188 18.22 4.83 -15.97
CA SER A 188 19.24 5.24 -16.93
C SER A 188 19.83 4.06 -17.70
N GLY A 189 19.01 3.07 -18.06
CA GLY A 189 19.50 1.84 -18.67
C GLY A 189 20.47 1.12 -17.75
N THR A 190 21.63 0.66 -18.26
CA THR A 190 22.63 -0.05 -17.45
C THR A 190 23.30 0.81 -16.37
N PHE A 191 23.19 2.14 -16.47
CA PHE A 191 23.78 3.09 -15.51
C PHE A 191 22.79 3.59 -14.43
N GLY A 192 21.53 3.18 -14.47
CA GLY A 192 20.49 3.65 -13.54
C GLY A 192 20.81 3.43 -12.08
N PHE A 193 21.52 2.38 -11.74
CA PHE A 193 21.99 2.14 -10.37
C PHE A 193 23.10 3.09 -9.93
N THR A 194 23.83 3.71 -10.85
CA THR A 194 24.90 4.67 -10.53
C THR A 194 24.39 6.09 -10.30
N THR A 195 23.20 6.42 -10.80
CA THR A 195 22.54 7.71 -10.55
C THR A 195 21.72 7.75 -9.28
N GLY A 196 21.50 6.58 -8.64
CA GLY A 196 20.72 6.47 -7.42
C GLY A 196 19.20 6.38 -7.62
N GLU A 197 18.70 6.54 -8.88
CA GLU A 197 17.26 6.56 -9.16
C GLU A 197 16.61 5.16 -9.21
N GLY A 198 17.40 4.13 -9.40
CA GLY A 198 16.94 2.74 -9.37
C GLY A 198 15.87 2.43 -10.43
N LEU A 199 14.70 1.98 -10.00
CA LEU A 199 13.58 1.62 -10.86
C LEU A 199 12.60 2.78 -11.02
N VAL A 200 12.07 2.91 -12.23
CA VAL A 200 11.03 3.90 -12.57
C VAL A 200 9.81 3.20 -13.15
N ASN A 201 8.65 3.77 -12.88
CA ASN A 201 7.39 3.43 -13.53
C ASN A 201 7.10 4.49 -14.58
N ILE A 202 6.78 4.07 -15.79
CA ILE A 202 6.32 4.94 -16.87
C ILE A 202 4.84 4.68 -17.07
N PHE A 203 4.03 5.70 -16.81
CA PHE A 203 2.57 5.62 -16.91
C PHE A 203 2.08 6.23 -18.21
N HIS A 204 1.11 5.56 -18.85
CA HIS A 204 0.44 5.94 -20.10
C HIS A 204 -1.07 5.82 -19.93
N GLY A 205 -1.83 6.50 -20.80
CA GLY A 205 -3.29 6.47 -20.76
C GLY A 205 -3.87 7.68 -20.04
N ASN A 206 -5.14 7.58 -19.63
CA ASN A 206 -5.86 8.67 -18.98
C ASN A 206 -6.27 8.26 -17.57
N GLY A 207 -5.75 8.95 -16.55
CA GLY A 207 -6.01 8.65 -15.16
C GLY A 207 -5.10 9.41 -14.21
N LYS A 208 -5.02 8.95 -12.97
CA LYS A 208 -4.31 9.60 -11.88
C LYS A 208 -3.27 8.68 -11.27
N VAL A 209 -2.14 9.26 -10.91
CA VAL A 209 -1.11 8.62 -10.07
C VAL A 209 -0.97 9.43 -8.79
N TYR A 210 -0.95 8.75 -7.66
CA TYR A 210 -0.71 9.32 -6.34
C TYR A 210 0.72 9.03 -5.94
N ILE A 211 1.48 10.07 -5.60
CA ILE A 211 2.88 9.95 -5.22
C ILE A 211 3.14 10.50 -3.83
N GLN A 212 4.20 9.99 -3.19
CA GLN A 212 4.69 10.45 -1.90
C GLN A 212 5.95 11.31 -2.07
N SER A 213 6.09 12.31 -1.20
CA SER A 213 7.21 13.26 -1.29
C SER A 213 8.53 12.71 -0.76
N ARG A 214 8.51 11.59 -0.02
CA ARG A 214 9.67 10.93 0.57
C ARG A 214 9.65 9.44 0.27
N ASN A 215 10.80 8.77 0.42
CA ASN A 215 10.89 7.32 0.37
C ASN A 215 11.80 6.78 1.49
N LEU A 216 11.55 5.54 1.89
CA LEU A 216 12.26 4.90 3.02
C LEU A 216 13.71 4.56 2.70
N HIS A 217 14.03 4.25 1.45
CA HIS A 217 15.41 3.95 1.05
C HIS A 217 16.30 5.17 1.21
N SER A 218 15.88 6.33 0.72
CA SER A 218 16.63 7.59 0.91
C SER A 218 16.81 7.94 2.39
N LEU A 219 15.81 7.66 3.24
CA LEU A 219 15.96 7.85 4.68
C LEU A 219 16.97 6.86 5.27
N ALA A 220 16.90 5.58 4.91
CA ALA A 220 17.82 4.55 5.37
C ALA A 220 19.26 4.87 4.97
N ASP A 221 19.47 5.28 3.72
CA ASP A 221 20.78 5.70 3.21
C ASP A 221 21.34 6.91 3.97
N ALA A 222 20.49 7.90 4.25
CA ALA A 222 20.87 9.07 5.05
C ALA A 222 21.23 8.73 6.49
N LEU A 223 20.63 7.70 7.09
CA LEU A 223 20.88 7.26 8.46
C LEU A 223 22.05 6.27 8.57
N THR A 224 22.33 5.49 7.54
CA THR A 224 23.35 4.43 7.52
C THR A 224 24.72 4.89 8.04
N PRO A 225 25.25 6.08 7.67
CA PRO A 225 26.55 6.56 8.18
C PRO A 225 26.58 6.79 9.69
N PHE A 226 25.45 6.95 10.34
CA PHE A 226 25.31 7.23 11.77
C PHE A 226 25.01 5.99 12.61
N ILE A 227 24.75 4.85 11.98
CA ILE A 227 24.47 3.58 12.65
C ILE A 227 25.79 2.87 12.92
N PRO A 228 26.14 2.57 14.19
CA PRO A 228 27.33 1.81 14.51
C PRO A 228 27.31 0.45 13.82
N GLN A 229 28.31 0.14 13.01
CA GLN A 229 28.45 -1.20 12.46
C GLN A 229 29.01 -2.12 13.56
N SER A 230 28.35 -3.27 13.80
CA SER A 230 28.91 -4.32 14.65
C SER A 230 30.22 -4.78 14.00
N ARG A 231 31.33 -4.63 14.72
CA ARG A 231 32.60 -5.29 14.37
C ARG A 231 32.45 -6.74 14.81
N ASP A 232 32.16 -7.64 13.88
CA ASP A 232 32.39 -9.07 14.06
C ASP A 232 33.90 -9.37 13.98
#